data_6b830f329a66a9cb6aee4421880d2618
#
_entry.id   6b830f329a66a9cb6aee4421880d2618
#
_cell.length_a   1.000
_cell.length_b   1.000
_cell.length_c   1.000
_cell.angle_alpha   90.00
_cell.angle_beta   90.00
_cell.angle_gamma   90.00
#
_symmetry.space_group_name_H-M   'P 1'
#
loop_
_entity.id
_entity.type
_entity.pdbx_description
1 polymer ?
#
loop_
_entity_poly.entity_id
_entity_poly.type
_entity_poly.pdbx_seq_one_letter_code
_entity_poly.pdbx_strand_id
1 'polypeptide(L)'
;MKGKIILPILLIPLAIGCTDESTQQPQRPLAIQGAGITHFLSSLPSRASESTIPIGSTLTLYSQGGIQAEALELSYNGSTWEGDFQPKWETTPQKAKVTAFCPPLYRNQSDFYSNGKLCDQLMAQKEYAYQDHIILSFRHLFAQIHFTTSPKLNQRLNQIEFIPSVSVAGISPESGTITYQPTATPLCMEQNKEGDYTFLLPPTTLSIRIRIHTSSGTTHESILEAYPFQAGYTYTCPLKLSDENLGISTVEDFIAFTHLINGESYGNRSLEEFGERTGETMTYYLNEDLTFTEEESAQVQMIGEYSSSVSAEERPFSEVFDGQGHKLSNLRFEKPVDGFIYSGLFSGIAATGVVRNLTLDQAVYNNPDDTDRAAFLAGINKGRIDNCRLQDCTIENIDKNSDFGSIASRNEGVIINCHVDNVYLKKETSYGNGIARYNTNGKIMNCAVTNCNFKKARNRGGLICNKTQNGEIQNCYLKGNTGNYYAISLQATAPNVIRCCFYPQTDTKAPVGNNYVSAPSDSLMKYGSLQPITEEILPHILNQWVLDSGTKLFPELSFSLWKQGETLPAVLVSP
;
A
#
# COMPACT_ATOMS: atom_id res chain seq x y z
N MET A 1 18.27 0.08 22.62
CA MET A 1 16.97 -0.57 22.40
C MET A 1 17.05 -1.35 21.09
N LYS A 2 16.55 -2.59 21.03
CA LYS A 2 16.59 -3.42 19.83
C LYS A 2 15.25 -3.23 19.11
N GLY A 3 15.23 -2.47 18.02
CA GLY A 3 14.06 -2.34 17.16
C GLY A 3 14.00 -3.50 16.17
N LYS A 4 12.84 -4.12 15.98
CA LYS A 4 12.59 -5.14 14.95
C LYS A 4 11.99 -4.46 13.71
N ILE A 5 12.57 -4.73 12.54
CA ILE A 5 12.03 -4.30 11.25
C ILE A 5 11.17 -5.46 10.71
N ILE A 6 9.91 -5.21 10.40
CA ILE A 6 9.00 -6.20 9.80
C ILE A 6 8.83 -5.86 8.30
N LEU A 7 9.12 -6.83 7.44
CA LEU A 7 9.05 -6.71 5.98
C LEU A 7 7.80 -7.43 5.45
N PRO A 8 6.93 -6.81 4.66
CA PRO A 8 5.90 -7.53 3.90
C PRO A 8 6.45 -7.94 2.52
N ILE A 9 6.36 -9.22 2.17
CA ILE A 9 6.87 -9.80 0.92
C ILE A 9 5.76 -10.54 0.19
N LEU A 10 5.65 -10.25 -1.10
CA LEU A 10 4.78 -11.00 -2.02
C LEU A 10 5.60 -11.49 -3.23
N LEU A 11 5.53 -12.78 -3.57
CA LEU A 11 6.29 -13.47 -4.62
C LEU A 11 5.37 -14.19 -5.62
N ILE A 12 5.63 -14.09 -6.92
CA ILE A 12 5.16 -15.05 -7.96
C ILE A 12 6.18 -15.10 -9.13
N PRO A 13 6.61 -16.28 -9.62
CA PRO A 13 7.51 -16.44 -10.77
C PRO A 13 6.81 -16.97 -12.04
N LEU A 14 7.36 -16.66 -13.21
CA LEU A 14 7.02 -17.35 -14.49
C LEU A 14 8.22 -17.48 -15.42
N ALA A 15 8.37 -18.68 -16.00
CA ALA A 15 9.38 -19.06 -16.95
C ALA A 15 8.75 -19.60 -18.26
N ILE A 16 9.38 -19.42 -19.43
CA ILE A 16 9.05 -20.14 -20.68
C ILE A 16 10.30 -20.27 -21.56
N GLY A 17 10.54 -21.48 -22.11
CA GLY A 17 11.60 -21.84 -23.04
C GLY A 17 11.07 -22.32 -24.42
N CYS A 18 11.95 -22.68 -25.35
CA CYS A 18 11.78 -23.66 -26.49
C CYS A 18 13.02 -23.72 -27.40
N THR A 19 13.55 -24.79 -27.70
CA THR A 19 13.81 -25.90 -28.67
C THR A 19 13.89 -25.50 -30.17
N ASP A 20 14.61 -26.11 -31.13
CA ASP A 20 15.34 -27.36 -31.34
C ASP A 20 16.02 -27.40 -32.72
N GLU A 21 16.95 -28.30 -32.87
CA GLU A 21 17.36 -29.27 -33.93
C GLU A 21 18.41 -28.98 -35.01
N SER A 22 19.12 -30.05 -35.31
CA SER A 22 20.44 -30.38 -35.79
C SER A 22 20.65 -30.60 -37.29
N THR A 23 21.90 -30.53 -37.77
CA THR A 23 22.56 -31.51 -38.67
C THR A 23 24.05 -31.21 -38.87
N GLN A 24 24.86 -32.26 -39.09
CA GLN A 24 26.33 -32.28 -39.07
C GLN A 24 27.04 -31.59 -40.26
N GLN A 25 28.11 -30.84 -39.98
CA GLN A 25 29.17 -30.49 -40.96
C GLN A 25 30.56 -30.29 -40.31
N PRO A 26 31.67 -30.28 -41.08
CA PRO A 26 33.03 -30.39 -40.58
C PRO A 26 33.55 -29.17 -39.85
N GLN A 27 34.63 -29.38 -39.02
CA GLN A 27 35.30 -28.41 -38.15
C GLN A 27 35.34 -26.95 -38.68
N ARG A 28 34.35 -26.16 -38.35
CA ARG A 28 34.38 -24.71 -38.53
C ARG A 28 34.66 -24.03 -37.20
N PRO A 29 35.36 -22.89 -37.20
CA PRO A 29 35.50 -22.09 -35.97
C PRO A 29 34.12 -21.74 -35.40
N LEU A 30 33.94 -21.97 -34.12
CA LEU A 30 32.68 -21.68 -33.43
C LEU A 30 32.61 -20.19 -33.14
N ALA A 31 31.62 -19.49 -33.66
CA ALA A 31 31.36 -18.10 -33.31
C ALA A 31 30.57 -18.04 -32.00
N ILE A 32 31.04 -17.22 -31.07
CA ILE A 32 30.35 -16.95 -29.82
C ILE A 32 29.71 -15.56 -29.90
N GLN A 33 28.40 -15.51 -29.74
CA GLN A 33 27.59 -14.31 -29.88
C GLN A 33 26.74 -14.07 -28.61
N GLY A 34 26.11 -12.94 -28.58
CA GLY A 34 25.19 -12.56 -27.50
C GLY A 34 25.86 -11.91 -26.29
N ALA A 35 25.35 -10.75 -25.94
CA ALA A 35 25.77 -9.98 -24.78
C ALA A 35 24.55 -9.41 -24.05
N GLY A 36 23.39 -10.02 -24.26
CA GLY A 36 22.16 -9.65 -23.54
C GLY A 36 22.26 -10.06 -22.07
N ILE A 37 21.86 -9.17 -21.19
CA ILE A 37 21.81 -9.38 -19.73
C ILE A 37 20.35 -9.35 -19.31
N THR A 38 19.92 -10.38 -18.60
CA THR A 38 18.65 -10.33 -17.87
C THR A 38 18.83 -9.41 -16.67
N HIS A 39 18.10 -8.31 -16.63
CA HIS A 39 18.13 -7.39 -15.50
C HIS A 39 17.69 -8.07 -14.20
N PHE A 40 18.06 -7.46 -13.07
CA PHE A 40 17.50 -7.82 -11.79
C PHE A 40 15.97 -7.72 -11.83
N LEU A 41 15.31 -8.81 -11.47
CA LEU A 41 13.85 -8.84 -11.34
C LEU A 41 13.48 -8.09 -10.06
N SER A 42 12.74 -7.00 -10.18
CA SER A 42 12.18 -6.36 -8.99
C SER A 42 11.03 -7.22 -8.43
N SER A 43 10.86 -7.18 -7.12
CA SER A 43 9.70 -7.78 -6.46
C SER A 43 8.37 -7.06 -6.81
N LEU A 44 8.45 -5.93 -7.53
CA LEU A 44 7.33 -5.20 -8.11
C LEU A 44 7.37 -5.35 -9.64
N PRO A 45 6.22 -5.45 -10.33
CA PRO A 45 6.18 -5.63 -11.77
C PRO A 45 6.64 -4.36 -12.49
N SER A 46 7.93 -4.26 -12.78
CA SER A 46 8.48 -3.27 -13.70
C SER A 46 8.91 -3.96 -14.98
N ARG A 47 8.69 -3.32 -16.14
CA ARG A 47 9.15 -3.84 -17.44
C ARG A 47 10.67 -3.94 -17.42
N ALA A 48 11.20 -5.14 -17.58
CA ALA A 48 12.62 -5.38 -17.79
C ALA A 48 13.08 -4.65 -19.06
N SER A 49 14.01 -3.73 -18.94
CA SER A 49 14.79 -3.23 -20.07
C SER A 49 15.97 -4.18 -20.24
N GLU A 50 16.22 -4.68 -21.44
CA GLU A 50 17.43 -5.44 -21.74
C GLU A 50 18.63 -4.50 -21.78
N SER A 51 19.67 -4.80 -21.01
CA SER A 51 20.97 -4.16 -21.18
C SER A 51 21.91 -5.10 -21.92
N THR A 52 22.94 -4.53 -22.51
CA THR A 52 23.99 -5.27 -23.20
C THR A 52 25.31 -5.08 -22.49
N ILE A 53 26.13 -6.10 -22.51
CA ILE A 53 27.50 -6.01 -22.01
C ILE A 53 28.26 -4.98 -22.87
N PRO A 54 29.02 -4.06 -22.25
CA PRO A 54 29.80 -3.06 -22.98
C PRO A 54 30.85 -3.68 -23.90
N ILE A 55 31.14 -3.02 -25.03
CA ILE A 55 32.26 -3.37 -25.92
C ILE A 55 33.57 -3.27 -25.13
N GLY A 56 34.44 -4.25 -25.33
CA GLY A 56 35.71 -4.36 -24.63
C GLY A 56 35.64 -5.14 -23.31
N SER A 57 34.44 -5.55 -22.87
CA SER A 57 34.31 -6.46 -21.73
C SER A 57 34.96 -7.81 -22.03
N THR A 58 35.49 -8.44 -20.98
CA THR A 58 36.10 -9.76 -21.07
C THR A 58 35.30 -10.81 -20.31
N LEU A 59 35.36 -12.04 -20.77
CA LEU A 59 34.76 -13.19 -20.10
C LEU A 59 35.76 -14.35 -20.02
N THR A 60 35.50 -15.28 -19.10
CA THR A 60 36.10 -16.62 -19.12
C THR A 60 35.04 -17.64 -19.51
N LEU A 61 35.35 -18.47 -20.48
CA LEU A 61 34.49 -19.54 -20.99
C LEU A 61 35.03 -20.89 -20.59
N TYR A 62 34.18 -21.72 -20.03
CA TYR A 62 34.44 -23.13 -19.69
C TYR A 62 33.52 -24.01 -20.52
N SER A 63 34.03 -25.16 -20.95
CA SER A 63 33.20 -26.15 -21.63
C SER A 63 33.44 -27.55 -21.06
N GLN A 64 32.36 -28.31 -20.96
CA GLN A 64 32.38 -29.73 -20.65
C GLN A 64 31.73 -30.48 -21.82
N GLY A 65 32.48 -31.41 -22.42
CA GLY A 65 32.02 -32.17 -23.57
C GLY A 65 32.57 -31.62 -24.89
N GLY A 66 31.85 -31.75 -25.98
CA GLY A 66 32.28 -31.63 -27.36
C GLY A 66 32.93 -30.33 -27.85
N ILE A 67 33.21 -29.35 -27.02
CA ILE A 67 33.96 -28.13 -27.37
C ILE A 67 35.28 -28.11 -26.62
N GLN A 68 36.38 -27.89 -27.34
CA GLN A 68 37.69 -27.68 -26.73
C GLN A 68 37.82 -26.27 -26.22
N ALA A 69 37.47 -26.06 -24.96
CA ALA A 69 37.64 -24.79 -24.27
C ALA A 69 37.74 -25.01 -22.74
N GLU A 70 38.94 -24.93 -22.22
CA GLU A 70 39.22 -24.96 -20.79
C GLU A 70 39.74 -23.57 -20.36
N ALA A 71 38.91 -22.82 -19.61
CA ALA A 71 39.24 -21.49 -19.14
C ALA A 71 39.66 -20.48 -20.24
N LEU A 72 38.93 -20.42 -21.33
CA LEU A 72 39.22 -19.55 -22.47
C LEU A 72 38.81 -18.12 -22.19
N GLU A 73 39.73 -17.15 -22.28
CA GLU A 73 39.44 -15.73 -22.15
C GLU A 73 39.06 -15.13 -23.51
N LEU A 74 37.93 -14.41 -23.53
CA LEU A 74 37.40 -13.75 -24.73
C LEU A 74 37.01 -12.32 -24.43
N SER A 75 37.13 -11.45 -25.45
CA SER A 75 36.72 -10.03 -25.39
C SER A 75 35.57 -9.77 -26.34
N TYR A 76 34.63 -8.91 -25.92
CA TYR A 76 33.46 -8.56 -26.72
C TYR A 76 33.75 -7.40 -27.67
N ASN A 77 33.55 -7.58 -28.97
CA ASN A 77 33.77 -6.53 -29.98
C ASN A 77 32.51 -5.73 -30.38
N GLY A 78 31.37 -6.01 -29.75
CA GLY A 78 30.07 -5.42 -30.08
C GLY A 78 29.14 -6.36 -30.85
N SER A 79 29.62 -7.46 -31.36
CA SER A 79 28.83 -8.49 -32.07
C SER A 79 29.20 -9.91 -31.67
N THR A 80 30.49 -10.19 -31.52
CA THR A 80 31.06 -11.51 -31.19
C THR A 80 32.05 -11.40 -30.03
N TRP A 81 32.29 -12.54 -29.39
CA TRP A 81 33.34 -12.72 -28.40
C TRP A 81 34.57 -13.36 -29.09
N GLU A 82 35.70 -12.69 -28.99
CA GLU A 82 36.94 -13.05 -29.69
C GLU A 82 38.12 -13.15 -28.71
N GLY A 83 39.09 -14.02 -29.03
CA GLY A 83 40.29 -14.22 -28.24
C GLY A 83 41.41 -14.81 -29.09
N ASP A 84 42.57 -14.96 -28.48
CA ASP A 84 43.76 -15.55 -29.14
C ASP A 84 43.49 -16.96 -29.63
N PHE A 85 42.59 -17.67 -29.02
CA PHE A 85 42.16 -19.00 -29.38
C PHE A 85 40.66 -19.04 -29.68
N GLN A 86 40.30 -19.57 -30.87
CA GLN A 86 38.89 -19.79 -31.24
C GLN A 86 38.47 -21.21 -30.82
N PRO A 87 37.41 -21.35 -30.02
CA PRO A 87 36.90 -22.63 -29.62
C PRO A 87 36.39 -23.41 -30.85
N LYS A 88 36.57 -24.73 -30.82
CA LYS A 88 36.16 -25.62 -31.90
C LYS A 88 35.41 -26.81 -31.33
N TRP A 89 34.45 -27.31 -32.11
CA TRP A 89 33.84 -28.58 -31.81
C TRP A 89 34.85 -29.73 -32.07
N GLU A 90 34.78 -30.76 -31.25
CA GLU A 90 35.51 -32.01 -31.51
C GLU A 90 34.98 -32.71 -32.76
N THR A 91 35.75 -33.66 -33.30
CA THR A 91 35.45 -34.32 -34.57
C THR A 91 34.20 -35.19 -34.58
N THR A 92 33.69 -35.54 -33.43
CA THR A 92 32.43 -36.28 -33.27
C THR A 92 31.37 -35.34 -32.74
N PRO A 93 30.16 -35.29 -33.34
CA PRO A 93 29.08 -34.42 -32.87
C PRO A 93 28.65 -34.84 -31.47
N GLN A 94 28.97 -34.03 -30.49
CA GLN A 94 28.59 -34.19 -29.09
C GLN A 94 27.88 -32.92 -28.62
N LYS A 95 27.15 -33.05 -27.54
CA LYS A 95 26.67 -31.90 -26.81
C LYS A 95 27.79 -31.33 -25.95
N ALA A 96 27.80 -30.01 -25.79
CA ALA A 96 28.72 -29.35 -24.90
C ALA A 96 27.93 -28.47 -23.91
N LYS A 97 28.22 -28.61 -22.63
CA LYS A 97 27.76 -27.69 -21.62
C LYS A 97 28.74 -26.53 -21.53
N VAL A 98 28.29 -25.33 -21.92
CA VAL A 98 29.10 -24.12 -21.90
C VAL A 98 28.71 -23.28 -20.70
N THR A 99 29.71 -22.82 -19.94
CA THR A 99 29.58 -21.89 -18.84
C THR A 99 30.49 -20.69 -19.08
N ALA A 100 29.96 -19.49 -19.08
CA ALA A 100 30.73 -18.26 -19.27
C ALA A 100 30.49 -17.30 -18.09
N PHE A 101 31.56 -16.64 -17.65
CA PHE A 101 31.51 -15.64 -16.60
C PHE A 101 32.04 -14.30 -17.12
N CYS A 102 31.28 -13.24 -16.90
CA CYS A 102 31.64 -11.86 -17.23
C CYS A 102 31.45 -10.95 -15.99
N PRO A 103 32.46 -10.24 -15.50
CA PRO A 103 33.87 -10.34 -15.92
C PRO A 103 34.43 -11.76 -15.72
N PRO A 104 35.68 -12.02 -16.11
CA PRO A 104 36.34 -13.29 -15.86
C PRO A 104 36.19 -13.75 -14.41
N LEU A 105 35.98 -15.06 -14.23
CA LEU A 105 35.70 -15.62 -12.92
C LEU A 105 36.79 -15.26 -11.90
N TYR A 106 36.42 -14.65 -10.81
CA TYR A 106 37.29 -14.33 -9.70
C TYR A 106 37.89 -15.63 -9.10
N ARG A 107 39.21 -15.68 -8.99
CA ARG A 107 39.92 -16.87 -8.50
C ARG A 107 40.14 -16.86 -7.01
N ASN A 108 40.29 -15.66 -6.41
CA ASN A 108 40.53 -15.51 -4.99
C ASN A 108 39.33 -14.86 -4.33
N GLN A 109 39.12 -15.16 -3.05
CA GLN A 109 38.05 -14.56 -2.28
C GLN A 109 38.11 -13.02 -2.24
N SER A 110 39.31 -12.47 -2.15
CA SER A 110 39.53 -11.01 -2.18
C SER A 110 38.97 -10.34 -3.43
N ASP A 111 38.95 -11.07 -4.55
CA ASP A 111 38.60 -10.53 -5.84
C ASP A 111 37.07 -10.37 -6.00
N PHE A 112 36.27 -11.09 -5.19
CA PHE A 112 34.81 -10.89 -5.16
C PHE A 112 34.41 -9.56 -4.55
N TYR A 113 35.31 -8.89 -3.81
CA TYR A 113 35.03 -7.64 -3.11
C TYR A 113 36.00 -6.54 -3.55
N SER A 114 35.44 -5.41 -3.98
CA SER A 114 36.20 -4.19 -4.23
C SER A 114 35.77 -3.11 -3.25
N ASN A 115 36.72 -2.57 -2.50
CA ASN A 115 36.44 -1.58 -1.43
C ASN A 115 35.32 -2.04 -0.46
N GLY A 116 35.32 -3.33 -0.10
CA GLY A 116 34.30 -3.92 0.78
C GLY A 116 32.95 -4.24 0.12
N LYS A 117 32.76 -3.88 -1.16
CA LYS A 117 31.51 -4.15 -1.90
C LYS A 117 31.64 -5.45 -2.71
N LEU A 118 30.62 -6.27 -2.69
CA LEU A 118 30.52 -7.43 -3.56
C LEU A 118 30.42 -6.95 -5.02
N CYS A 119 31.35 -7.41 -5.86
CA CYS A 119 31.36 -7.10 -7.29
C CYS A 119 30.38 -7.99 -8.03
N ASP A 120 29.70 -7.46 -9.03
CA ASP A 120 28.76 -8.24 -9.81
C ASP A 120 29.48 -9.30 -10.66
N GLN A 121 28.87 -10.46 -10.72
CA GLN A 121 29.34 -11.59 -11.53
C GLN A 121 28.18 -12.07 -12.38
N LEU A 122 28.30 -11.90 -13.67
CA LEU A 122 27.33 -12.41 -14.63
C LEU A 122 27.74 -13.83 -15.07
N MET A 123 26.74 -14.68 -15.28
CA MET A 123 26.92 -16.03 -15.77
C MET A 123 25.96 -16.35 -16.91
N ALA A 124 26.47 -16.97 -17.96
CA ALA A 124 25.69 -17.66 -18.98
C ALA A 124 26.00 -19.15 -18.90
N GLN A 125 24.97 -19.99 -18.82
CA GLN A 125 25.17 -21.46 -18.83
C GLN A 125 24.06 -22.13 -19.64
N LYS A 126 24.48 -22.94 -20.63
CA LYS A 126 23.54 -23.71 -21.43
C LYS A 126 24.23 -24.92 -22.04
N GLU A 127 23.48 -25.99 -22.29
CA GLU A 127 23.90 -27.11 -23.10
C GLU A 127 23.59 -26.81 -24.58
N TYR A 128 24.59 -26.97 -25.45
CA TYR A 128 24.47 -26.79 -26.89
C TYR A 128 24.73 -28.10 -27.62
N ALA A 129 23.91 -28.39 -28.64
CA ALA A 129 24.24 -29.37 -29.65
C ALA A 129 25.23 -28.75 -30.64
N TYR A 130 25.88 -29.61 -31.47
CA TYR A 130 26.77 -29.14 -32.51
C TYR A 130 26.10 -28.10 -33.42
N GLN A 131 26.70 -26.91 -33.52
CA GLN A 131 26.22 -25.81 -34.36
C GLN A 131 27.35 -24.80 -34.68
N ASP A 132 27.16 -23.97 -35.71
CA ASP A 132 28.19 -23.03 -36.17
C ASP A 132 28.41 -21.84 -35.20
N HIS A 133 27.42 -21.51 -34.38
CA HIS A 133 27.53 -20.45 -33.41
C HIS A 133 26.72 -20.78 -32.15
N ILE A 134 27.15 -20.25 -31.00
CA ILE A 134 26.43 -20.30 -29.73
C ILE A 134 26.10 -18.88 -29.28
N ILE A 135 24.95 -18.72 -28.62
CA ILE A 135 24.51 -17.45 -28.11
C ILE A 135 24.55 -17.49 -26.57
N LEU A 136 25.31 -16.57 -25.99
CA LEU A 136 25.38 -16.40 -24.53
C LEU A 136 24.31 -15.42 -24.06
N SER A 137 23.52 -15.84 -23.07
CA SER A 137 22.57 -15.02 -22.36
C SER A 137 22.96 -14.97 -20.89
N PHE A 138 23.32 -13.83 -20.41
CA PHE A 138 23.87 -13.65 -19.06
C PHE A 138 22.76 -13.34 -18.04
N ARG A 139 22.98 -13.80 -16.82
CA ARG A 139 22.17 -13.46 -15.64
C ARG A 139 23.07 -13.09 -14.48
N HIS A 140 22.58 -12.27 -13.57
CA HIS A 140 23.29 -11.95 -12.33
C HIS A 140 23.36 -13.19 -11.43
N LEU A 141 24.53 -13.44 -10.87
CA LEU A 141 24.74 -14.50 -9.87
C LEU A 141 24.38 -14.09 -8.45
N PHE A 142 24.29 -12.80 -8.19
CA PHE A 142 24.01 -12.27 -6.88
C PHE A 142 22.59 -11.68 -6.80
N ALA A 143 22.12 -11.46 -5.57
CA ALA A 143 20.94 -10.69 -5.28
C ALA A 143 21.32 -9.20 -5.15
N GLN A 144 20.40 -8.30 -5.41
CA GLN A 144 20.55 -6.88 -5.14
C GLN A 144 19.63 -6.47 -3.99
N ILE A 145 20.11 -5.65 -3.08
CA ILE A 145 19.26 -5.00 -2.09
C ILE A 145 19.37 -3.48 -2.24
N HIS A 146 18.21 -2.84 -2.14
CA HIS A 146 18.05 -1.40 -2.18
C HIS A 146 17.43 -0.93 -0.88
N PHE A 147 18.18 -0.21 -0.06
CA PHE A 147 17.69 0.42 1.15
C PHE A 147 17.30 1.86 0.83
N THR A 148 16.02 2.15 0.95
CA THR A 148 15.50 3.53 0.86
C THR A 148 15.59 4.20 2.22
N THR A 149 15.96 5.47 2.24
CA THR A 149 16.13 6.23 3.48
C THR A 149 15.16 7.41 3.54
N SER A 150 14.67 7.73 4.74
CA SER A 150 13.87 8.92 4.93
C SER A 150 14.72 10.19 4.85
N PRO A 151 14.16 11.34 4.41
CA PRO A 151 14.87 12.62 4.43
C PRO A 151 15.38 13.00 5.84
N LYS A 152 14.63 12.67 6.91
CA LYS A 152 15.03 12.89 8.29
C LYS A 152 16.21 12.02 8.70
N LEU A 153 16.21 10.74 8.30
CA LEU A 153 17.34 9.85 8.52
C LEU A 153 18.59 10.44 7.84
N ASN A 154 18.47 10.86 6.58
CA ASN A 154 19.59 11.43 5.83
C ASN A 154 20.17 12.70 6.46
N GLN A 155 19.35 13.58 7.04
CA GLN A 155 19.81 14.77 7.75
C GLN A 155 20.56 14.45 9.04
N ARG A 156 20.22 13.35 9.69
CA ARG A 156 20.82 12.90 10.97
C ARG A 156 21.95 11.89 10.78
N LEU A 157 22.09 11.36 9.58
CA LEU A 157 23.02 10.29 9.26
C LEU A 157 24.46 10.84 9.19
N ASN A 158 25.35 10.25 9.98
CA ASN A 158 26.78 10.43 9.85
C ASN A 158 27.41 9.26 9.08
N GLN A 159 27.07 8.03 9.47
CA GLN A 159 27.58 6.81 8.85
C GLN A 159 26.57 5.69 9.00
N ILE A 160 26.52 4.79 8.01
CA ILE A 160 25.78 3.54 8.09
C ILE A 160 26.68 2.35 7.77
N GLU A 161 26.52 1.28 8.52
CA GLU A 161 27.21 0.01 8.31
C GLU A 161 26.21 -1.10 8.05
N PHE A 162 26.40 -1.82 6.98
CA PHE A 162 25.65 -3.05 6.67
C PHE A 162 26.56 -4.26 6.89
N ILE A 163 26.19 -5.14 7.79
CA ILE A 163 26.99 -6.29 8.19
C ILE A 163 26.20 -7.56 7.88
N PRO A 164 26.38 -8.16 6.69
CA PRO A 164 25.75 -9.43 6.36
C PRO A 164 26.35 -10.57 7.20
N SER A 165 25.54 -11.58 7.51
CA SER A 165 26.02 -12.75 8.26
C SER A 165 26.82 -13.74 7.43
N VAL A 166 26.78 -13.59 6.09
CA VAL A 166 27.38 -14.52 5.13
C VAL A 166 28.09 -13.74 4.01
N SER A 167 29.23 -14.22 3.58
CA SER A 167 29.97 -13.73 2.42
C SER A 167 30.22 -14.85 1.40
N VAL A 168 30.57 -14.48 0.17
CA VAL A 168 30.99 -15.41 -0.89
C VAL A 168 32.38 -15.91 -0.57
N ALA A 169 32.58 -17.23 -0.54
CA ALA A 169 33.88 -17.88 -0.40
C ALA A 169 34.46 -18.31 -1.75
N GLY A 170 33.62 -18.64 -2.72
CA GLY A 170 34.04 -19.05 -4.05
C GLY A 170 32.87 -19.36 -4.98
N ILE A 171 33.16 -19.49 -6.26
CA ILE A 171 32.23 -19.92 -7.32
C ILE A 171 32.85 -21.05 -8.10
N SER A 172 32.12 -22.15 -8.28
CA SER A 172 32.56 -23.28 -9.14
C SER A 172 32.53 -22.85 -10.62
N PRO A 173 33.64 -22.98 -11.36
CA PRO A 173 33.68 -22.62 -12.78
C PRO A 173 32.80 -23.51 -13.66
N GLU A 174 32.54 -24.74 -13.22
CA GLU A 174 31.81 -25.74 -14.02
C GLU A 174 30.27 -25.59 -13.85
N SER A 175 29.83 -25.20 -12.65
CA SER A 175 28.42 -25.19 -12.31
C SER A 175 27.86 -23.79 -11.98
N GLY A 176 28.71 -22.82 -11.69
CA GLY A 176 28.32 -21.53 -11.13
C GLY A 176 27.82 -21.65 -9.68
N THR A 177 28.03 -22.79 -9.03
CA THR A 177 27.63 -23.00 -7.63
C THR A 177 28.47 -22.12 -6.73
N ILE A 178 27.79 -21.32 -5.90
CA ILE A 178 28.43 -20.40 -4.95
C ILE A 178 28.66 -21.13 -3.63
N THR A 179 29.88 -21.00 -3.10
CA THR A 179 30.21 -21.42 -1.74
C THR A 179 30.23 -20.22 -0.82
N TYR A 180 29.81 -20.41 0.41
CA TYR A 180 29.60 -19.34 1.38
C TYR A 180 30.42 -19.58 2.63
N GLN A 181 30.71 -18.47 3.33
CA GLN A 181 31.31 -18.52 4.66
C GLN A 181 30.68 -17.46 5.59
N PRO A 182 30.65 -17.69 6.91
CA PRO A 182 30.24 -16.68 7.85
C PRO A 182 31.13 -15.45 7.79
N THR A 183 30.53 -14.27 8.00
CA THR A 183 31.25 -13.01 8.07
C THR A 183 30.61 -12.08 9.08
N ALA A 184 31.39 -11.13 9.57
CA ALA A 184 30.93 -10.00 10.37
C ALA A 184 31.59 -8.69 9.89
N THR A 185 32.11 -8.69 8.67
CA THR A 185 32.79 -7.53 8.09
C THR A 185 31.75 -6.53 7.59
N PRO A 186 31.80 -5.27 8.02
CA PRO A 186 30.94 -4.23 7.50
C PRO A 186 31.19 -3.97 6.01
N LEU A 187 30.10 -3.76 5.27
CA LEU A 187 30.16 -3.26 3.91
C LEU A 187 30.19 -1.73 3.94
N CYS A 188 31.22 -1.15 3.34
CA CYS A 188 31.34 0.30 3.16
C CYS A 188 30.51 0.74 1.97
N MET A 189 29.43 1.47 2.23
CA MET A 189 28.49 1.92 1.21
C MET A 189 28.49 3.44 1.10
N GLU A 190 28.36 3.92 -0.13
CA GLU A 190 28.10 5.32 -0.43
C GLU A 190 26.63 5.46 -0.82
N GLN A 191 26.01 6.56 -0.41
CA GLN A 191 24.67 6.91 -0.84
C GLN A 191 24.65 7.23 -2.35
N ASN A 192 23.57 6.86 -3.00
CA ASN A 192 23.28 7.36 -4.34
C ASN A 192 22.84 8.85 -4.27
N LYS A 193 22.50 9.44 -5.41
CA LYS A 193 22.07 10.85 -5.48
C LYS A 193 20.74 11.13 -4.76
N GLU A 194 19.96 10.08 -4.52
CA GLU A 194 18.65 10.12 -3.86
C GLU A 194 18.77 9.91 -2.34
N GLY A 195 19.98 9.62 -1.87
CA GLY A 195 20.25 9.36 -0.46
C GLY A 195 20.11 7.89 -0.05
N ASP A 196 19.87 7.00 -1.00
CA ASP A 196 19.64 5.57 -0.76
C ASP A 196 20.91 4.74 -0.90
N TYR A 197 20.84 3.47 -0.48
CA TYR A 197 21.96 2.53 -0.56
C TYR A 197 21.59 1.32 -1.41
N THR A 198 22.42 1.00 -2.39
CA THR A 198 22.21 -0.19 -3.24
C THR A 198 23.49 -1.01 -3.29
N PHE A 199 23.39 -2.32 -3.03
CA PHE A 199 24.54 -3.23 -3.08
C PHE A 199 24.11 -4.66 -3.35
N LEU A 200 25.09 -5.50 -3.63
CA LEU A 200 24.87 -6.91 -3.93
C LEU A 200 25.05 -7.77 -2.69
N LEU A 201 24.29 -8.85 -2.64
CA LEU A 201 24.31 -9.86 -1.58
C LEU A 201 24.49 -11.26 -2.14
N PRO A 202 25.13 -12.16 -1.36
CA PRO A 202 25.12 -13.58 -1.67
C PRO A 202 23.67 -14.10 -1.77
N PRO A 203 23.32 -14.88 -2.81
CA PRO A 203 21.97 -15.43 -2.97
C PRO A 203 21.79 -16.66 -2.07
N THR A 204 21.62 -16.43 -0.81
CA THR A 204 21.43 -17.45 0.23
C THR A 204 20.60 -16.89 1.37
N THR A 205 20.24 -17.73 2.32
CA THR A 205 19.60 -17.26 3.57
C THR A 205 20.65 -16.58 4.44
N LEU A 206 20.49 -15.28 4.68
CA LEU A 206 21.39 -14.49 5.51
C LEU A 206 20.60 -13.40 6.25
N SER A 207 21.15 -12.95 7.38
CA SER A 207 20.70 -11.76 8.10
C SER A 207 21.64 -10.59 7.84
N ILE A 208 21.13 -9.37 7.99
CA ILE A 208 21.95 -8.15 7.86
C ILE A 208 21.80 -7.36 9.15
N ARG A 209 22.92 -7.15 9.85
CA ARG A 209 22.97 -6.19 10.95
C ARG A 209 23.23 -4.82 10.38
N ILE A 210 22.44 -3.85 10.78
CA ILE A 210 22.49 -2.47 10.30
C ILE A 210 22.84 -1.61 11.50
N ARG A 211 23.92 -0.83 11.40
CA ARG A 211 24.32 0.18 12.40
C ARG A 211 24.25 1.55 11.78
N ILE A 212 23.52 2.42 12.42
CA ILE A 212 23.35 3.81 12.01
C ILE A 212 24.00 4.70 13.05
N HIS A 213 25.00 5.44 12.65
CA HIS A 213 25.68 6.45 13.45
C HIS A 213 25.11 7.82 13.09
N THR A 214 24.51 8.49 14.04
CA THR A 214 23.90 9.81 13.83
C THR A 214 24.92 10.94 14.06
N SER A 215 24.64 12.11 13.51
CA SER A 215 25.42 13.34 13.72
C SER A 215 25.44 13.79 15.18
N SER A 216 24.47 13.35 16.00
CA SER A 216 24.46 13.59 17.45
C SER A 216 25.36 12.64 18.24
N GLY A 217 26.03 11.70 17.57
CA GLY A 217 26.91 10.71 18.21
C GLY A 217 26.18 9.47 18.75
N THR A 218 24.89 9.34 18.53
CA THR A 218 24.11 8.15 18.92
C THR A 218 24.28 7.05 17.89
N THR A 219 24.38 5.79 18.35
CA THR A 219 24.41 4.61 17.49
C THR A 219 23.14 3.80 17.68
N HIS A 220 22.43 3.55 16.59
CA HIS A 220 21.27 2.68 16.52
C HIS A 220 21.66 1.37 15.84
N GLU A 221 21.20 0.24 16.36
CA GLU A 221 21.44 -1.08 15.77
C GLU A 221 20.12 -1.80 15.54
N SER A 222 19.97 -2.34 14.34
CA SER A 222 18.83 -3.17 13.95
C SER A 222 19.32 -4.41 13.21
N ILE A 223 18.49 -5.45 13.15
CA ILE A 223 18.80 -6.67 12.43
C ILE A 223 17.65 -6.95 11.47
N LEU A 224 17.95 -6.98 10.17
CA LEU A 224 17.10 -7.62 9.20
C LEU A 224 17.26 -9.14 9.41
N GLU A 225 16.23 -9.78 9.87
CA GLU A 225 16.22 -11.22 10.19
C GLU A 225 16.56 -12.06 8.96
N ALA A 226 17.00 -13.29 9.18
CA ALA A 226 17.45 -14.19 8.12
C ALA A 226 16.39 -14.37 7.02
N TYR A 227 16.75 -14.00 5.80
CA TYR A 227 15.89 -14.01 4.63
C TYR A 227 16.55 -14.74 3.46
N PRO A 228 15.82 -15.58 2.69
CA PRO A 228 16.36 -16.31 1.54
C PRO A 228 16.43 -15.42 0.29
N PHE A 229 17.55 -14.72 0.10
CA PHE A 229 17.80 -13.94 -1.09
C PHE A 229 18.05 -14.83 -2.30
N GLN A 230 17.57 -14.43 -3.47
CA GLN A 230 17.71 -15.20 -4.72
C GLN A 230 18.53 -14.42 -5.76
N ALA A 231 19.35 -15.14 -6.52
CA ALA A 231 20.14 -14.57 -7.60
C ALA A 231 19.26 -13.86 -8.64
N GLY A 232 19.69 -12.67 -9.09
CA GLY A 232 18.99 -11.91 -10.12
C GLY A 232 17.73 -11.17 -9.62
N TYR A 233 17.47 -11.10 -8.32
CA TYR A 233 16.36 -10.32 -7.75
C TYR A 233 16.84 -9.08 -7.02
N THR A 234 16.06 -8.01 -7.10
CA THR A 234 16.22 -6.80 -6.27
C THR A 234 15.19 -6.80 -5.16
N TYR A 235 15.64 -6.52 -3.95
CA TYR A 235 14.82 -6.40 -2.74
C TYR A 235 14.88 -4.96 -2.25
N THR A 236 13.74 -4.34 -2.00
CA THR A 236 13.67 -2.97 -1.45
C THR A 236 13.30 -3.03 0.03
N CYS A 237 14.05 -2.33 0.85
CA CYS A 237 13.89 -2.29 2.30
C CYS A 237 13.95 -0.84 2.79
N PRO A 238 12.88 -0.28 3.36
CA PRO A 238 12.92 1.05 3.94
C PRO A 238 13.70 1.04 5.26
N LEU A 239 14.60 2.01 5.41
CA LEU A 239 15.32 2.28 6.66
C LEU A 239 14.71 3.48 7.35
N LYS A 240 14.31 3.28 8.61
CA LYS A 240 13.82 4.33 9.50
C LYS A 240 14.47 4.14 10.87
N LEU A 241 14.77 5.24 11.56
CA LEU A 241 15.18 5.17 12.97
C LEU A 241 13.94 4.87 13.83
N SER A 242 14.13 4.13 14.94
CA SER A 242 13.03 3.79 15.86
C SER A 242 12.48 5.00 16.62
N ASP A 243 13.24 6.07 16.70
CA ASP A 243 12.84 7.36 17.24
C ASP A 243 12.40 8.38 16.16
N GLU A 244 12.39 7.93 14.90
CA GLU A 244 11.80 8.60 13.74
C GLU A 244 10.48 7.96 13.33
N ASN A 245 9.66 7.56 14.24
CA ASN A 245 8.29 7.30 13.90
C ASN A 245 7.67 8.63 13.44
N LEU A 246 7.86 8.92 12.14
CA LEU A 246 7.10 9.96 11.47
C LEU A 246 5.64 9.56 11.63
N GLY A 247 4.94 10.31 12.42
CA GLY A 247 3.56 10.00 12.69
C GLY A 247 3.16 10.30 14.11
N ILE A 248 1.89 10.11 14.36
CA ILE A 248 1.22 10.38 15.61
C ILE A 248 1.25 9.10 16.43
N SER A 249 1.98 9.09 17.54
CA SER A 249 2.13 7.91 18.40
C SER A 249 1.58 8.12 19.81
N THR A 250 1.25 9.36 20.16
CA THR A 250 0.68 9.73 21.48
C THR A 250 -0.50 10.68 21.32
N VAL A 251 -1.31 10.80 22.36
CA VAL A 251 -2.43 11.78 22.42
C VAL A 251 -1.90 13.20 22.24
N GLU A 252 -0.77 13.53 22.85
CA GLU A 252 -0.11 14.83 22.70
C GLU A 252 0.33 15.10 21.26
N ASP A 253 0.84 14.06 20.53
CA ASP A 253 1.15 14.18 19.11
C ASP A 253 -0.10 14.51 18.29
N PHE A 254 -1.23 13.87 18.61
CA PHE A 254 -2.48 14.12 17.91
C PHE A 254 -3.02 15.52 18.16
N ILE A 255 -2.98 15.99 19.42
CA ILE A 255 -3.35 17.36 19.77
C ILE A 255 -2.46 18.34 19.00
N ALA A 256 -1.14 18.20 19.08
CA ALA A 256 -0.19 19.04 18.36
C ALA A 256 -0.45 19.04 16.85
N PHE A 257 -0.70 17.89 16.27
CA PHE A 257 -1.03 17.75 14.85
C PHE A 257 -2.28 18.55 14.47
N THR A 258 -3.35 18.49 15.28
CA THR A 258 -4.60 19.21 14.97
C THR A 258 -4.45 20.73 15.02
N HIS A 259 -3.58 21.26 15.88
CA HIS A 259 -3.24 22.68 15.90
C HIS A 259 -2.40 23.09 14.68
N LEU A 260 -1.32 22.35 14.43
CA LEU A 260 -0.37 22.66 13.36
C LEU A 260 -0.98 22.57 11.96
N ILE A 261 -1.85 21.57 11.72
CA ILE A 261 -2.50 21.40 10.40
C ILE A 261 -3.48 22.55 10.10
N ASN A 262 -4.00 23.21 11.13
CA ASN A 262 -4.83 24.40 11.02
C ASN A 262 -4.00 25.71 10.90
N GLY A 263 -2.67 25.61 10.91
CA GLY A 263 -1.76 26.75 10.78
C GLY A 263 -1.46 27.45 12.11
N GLU A 264 -1.81 26.84 13.23
CA GLU A 264 -1.43 27.32 14.55
C GLU A 264 -0.05 26.81 14.96
N SER A 265 0.64 27.52 15.84
CA SER A 265 1.87 27.03 16.42
C SER A 265 1.60 26.14 17.63
N TYR A 266 2.35 25.07 17.79
CA TYR A 266 2.31 24.20 18.95
C TYR A 266 3.72 23.91 19.48
N GLY A 267 4.16 24.70 20.44
CA GLY A 267 5.56 24.65 20.91
C GLY A 267 6.56 24.89 19.79
N ASN A 268 7.57 24.04 19.72
CA ASN A 268 8.60 24.05 18.66
C ASN A 268 8.36 22.91 17.64
N ARG A 269 7.16 22.36 17.58
CA ARG A 269 6.84 21.22 16.72
C ARG A 269 6.49 21.65 15.30
N SER A 270 6.60 20.72 14.35
CA SER A 270 6.27 20.95 12.96
C SER A 270 5.47 19.77 12.36
N LEU A 271 4.76 20.01 11.25
CA LEU A 271 3.95 19.00 10.58
C LEU A 271 4.78 17.85 10.00
N GLU A 272 6.05 18.11 9.69
CA GLU A 272 6.99 17.10 9.18
C GLU A 272 7.28 15.98 10.18
N GLU A 273 7.00 16.18 11.47
CA GLU A 273 7.12 15.15 12.50
C GLU A 273 6.04 14.07 12.37
N PHE A 274 4.90 14.39 11.77
CA PHE A 274 3.73 13.53 11.74
C PHE A 274 3.53 12.77 10.45
N GLY A 275 4.40 12.98 9.44
CA GLY A 275 4.18 12.36 8.15
C GLY A 275 5.36 12.44 7.20
N GLU A 276 5.16 11.92 6.02
CA GLU A 276 6.16 11.84 4.96
C GLU A 276 5.64 12.48 3.67
N ARG A 277 6.48 13.28 3.02
CA ARG A 277 6.15 13.92 1.76
C ARG A 277 6.59 13.05 0.58
N THR A 278 5.65 12.74 -0.30
CA THR A 278 5.93 12.05 -1.56
C THR A 278 5.46 12.95 -2.72
N GLY A 279 6.41 13.53 -3.43
CA GLY A 279 6.10 14.57 -4.42
C GLY A 279 5.49 15.81 -3.76
N GLU A 280 4.30 16.21 -4.22
CA GLU A 280 3.58 17.35 -3.65
C GLU A 280 2.66 16.98 -2.48
N THR A 281 2.41 15.69 -2.27
CA THR A 281 1.46 15.19 -1.27
C THR A 281 2.16 14.84 0.05
N MET A 282 1.63 15.33 1.16
CA MET A 282 2.02 14.93 2.51
C MET A 282 1.10 13.82 3.02
N THR A 283 1.67 12.73 3.54
CA THR A 283 0.91 11.66 4.20
C THR A 283 1.23 11.67 5.68
N TYR A 284 0.22 11.92 6.51
CA TYR A 284 0.30 11.84 7.96
C TYR A 284 -0.13 10.46 8.43
N TYR A 285 0.56 9.91 9.41
CA TYR A 285 0.34 8.56 9.91
C TYR A 285 -0.10 8.54 11.36
N LEU A 286 -1.10 7.71 11.69
CA LEU A 286 -1.40 7.31 13.06
C LEU A 286 -0.69 5.98 13.33
N ASN A 287 0.27 5.96 14.25
CA ASN A 287 1.13 4.80 14.47
C ASN A 287 0.69 3.90 15.63
N GLU A 288 -0.20 4.40 16.47
CA GLU A 288 -0.66 3.70 17.68
C GLU A 288 -2.15 3.97 17.91
N ASP A 289 -2.80 3.08 18.63
CA ASP A 289 -4.15 3.30 19.15
C ASP A 289 -4.11 4.37 20.25
N LEU A 290 -4.91 5.42 20.11
CA LEU A 290 -4.96 6.51 21.08
C LEU A 290 -6.29 6.52 21.83
N THR A 291 -6.22 6.71 23.14
CA THR A 291 -7.40 6.83 24.02
C THR A 291 -7.34 8.15 24.76
N PHE A 292 -8.35 8.99 24.58
CA PHE A 292 -8.41 10.33 25.12
C PHE A 292 -9.16 10.39 26.44
N THR A 293 -8.68 11.20 27.38
CA THR A 293 -9.48 11.71 28.49
C THR A 293 -10.40 12.86 28.01
N GLU A 294 -11.32 13.32 28.86
CA GLU A 294 -12.15 14.49 28.51
C GLU A 294 -11.32 15.76 28.33
N GLU A 295 -10.32 15.95 29.20
CA GLU A 295 -9.42 17.10 29.17
C GLU A 295 -8.53 17.12 27.92
N GLU A 296 -8.02 15.97 27.51
CA GLU A 296 -7.23 15.83 26.30
C GLU A 296 -8.09 16.00 25.06
N SER A 297 -9.29 15.41 25.06
CA SER A 297 -10.23 15.56 23.94
C SER A 297 -10.67 17.01 23.73
N ALA A 298 -10.79 17.79 24.80
CA ALA A 298 -11.13 19.21 24.73
C ALA A 298 -10.02 20.07 24.08
N GLN A 299 -8.81 19.57 23.96
CA GLN A 299 -7.68 20.22 23.30
C GLN A 299 -7.56 19.86 21.82
N VAL A 300 -8.25 18.81 21.38
CA VAL A 300 -8.26 18.40 19.98
C VAL A 300 -9.04 19.41 19.15
N GLN A 301 -8.40 19.99 18.15
CA GLN A 301 -9.07 20.88 17.23
C GLN A 301 -9.66 20.11 16.04
N MET A 302 -10.74 20.65 15.50
CA MET A 302 -11.30 20.17 14.25
C MET A 302 -10.32 20.44 13.11
N ILE A 303 -10.04 19.42 12.31
CA ILE A 303 -9.04 19.49 11.24
C ILE A 303 -9.64 20.15 10.00
N GLY A 304 -8.96 21.20 9.53
CA GLY A 304 -9.36 21.99 8.37
C GLY A 304 -10.54 22.93 8.68
N GLU A 305 -10.65 23.97 7.90
CA GLU A 305 -11.69 24.99 8.03
C GLU A 305 -12.57 24.97 6.78
N TYR A 306 -13.84 24.66 6.94
CA TYR A 306 -14.81 24.74 5.86
C TYR A 306 -16.06 25.51 6.31
N SER A 307 -16.25 26.69 5.72
CA SER A 307 -17.41 27.54 5.97
C SER A 307 -18.20 27.75 4.68
N SER A 308 -19.52 27.75 4.76
CA SER A 308 -20.37 28.16 3.63
C SER A 308 -20.57 29.67 3.55
N SER A 309 -19.96 30.47 4.44
CA SER A 309 -20.01 31.92 4.34
C SER A 309 -19.00 32.42 3.33
N VAL A 310 -19.42 33.29 2.42
CA VAL A 310 -18.62 33.84 1.30
C VAL A 310 -17.41 34.67 1.76
N SER A 311 -17.22 34.85 3.04
CA SER A 311 -16.22 35.76 3.64
C SER A 311 -15.07 35.07 4.37
N ALA A 312 -15.09 33.76 4.55
CA ALA A 312 -14.02 33.03 5.23
C ALA A 312 -13.11 32.35 4.20
N GLU A 313 -11.79 32.44 4.41
CA GLU A 313 -10.85 31.59 3.66
C GLU A 313 -11.07 30.13 4.06
N GLU A 314 -11.56 29.34 3.11
CA GLU A 314 -11.70 27.89 3.32
C GLU A 314 -10.33 27.23 3.25
N ARG A 315 -9.98 26.47 4.28
CA ARG A 315 -8.76 25.63 4.35
C ARG A 315 -9.13 24.17 4.64
N PRO A 316 -9.85 23.50 3.73
CA PRO A 316 -10.17 22.10 3.92
C PRO A 316 -8.90 21.24 3.89
N PHE A 317 -8.92 20.11 4.58
CA PHE A 317 -7.82 19.16 4.59
C PHE A 317 -7.56 18.61 3.17
N SER A 318 -6.38 18.85 2.62
CA SER A 318 -6.02 18.54 1.22
C SER A 318 -4.98 17.42 1.06
N GLU A 319 -4.44 16.94 2.16
CA GLU A 319 -3.38 15.95 2.24
C GLU A 319 -3.93 14.53 2.48
N VAL A 320 -3.07 13.57 2.79
CA VAL A 320 -3.46 12.20 3.18
C VAL A 320 -3.32 12.03 4.69
N PHE A 321 -4.38 11.57 5.34
CA PHE A 321 -4.33 11.04 6.70
C PHE A 321 -4.53 9.52 6.66
N ASP A 322 -3.50 8.77 7.02
CA ASP A 322 -3.52 7.31 7.08
C ASP A 322 -3.55 6.83 8.53
N GLY A 323 -4.67 6.33 8.96
CA GLY A 323 -4.83 5.74 10.29
C GLY A 323 -4.09 4.42 10.48
N GLN A 324 -3.54 3.81 9.42
CA GLN A 324 -2.81 2.54 9.44
C GLN A 324 -3.56 1.37 10.12
N GLY A 325 -4.88 1.47 10.24
CA GLY A 325 -5.73 0.51 10.95
C GLY A 325 -5.88 0.79 12.45
N HIS A 326 -5.21 1.82 12.95
CA HIS A 326 -5.32 2.26 14.36
C HIS A 326 -6.60 3.02 14.64
N LYS A 327 -6.86 3.25 15.91
CA LYS A 327 -8.07 3.89 16.38
C LYS A 327 -7.83 5.09 17.29
N LEU A 328 -8.76 6.03 17.22
CA LEU A 328 -8.91 7.14 18.15
C LEU A 328 -10.14 6.86 19.02
N SER A 329 -9.94 6.64 20.31
CA SER A 329 -10.99 6.24 21.24
C SER A 329 -11.35 7.37 22.21
N ASN A 330 -12.66 7.49 22.53
CA ASN A 330 -13.21 8.44 23.49
C ASN A 330 -13.09 9.93 23.08
N LEU A 331 -12.94 10.21 21.78
CA LEU A 331 -13.03 11.60 21.32
C LEU A 331 -14.41 12.19 21.61
N ARG A 332 -14.44 13.41 22.15
CA ARG A 332 -15.66 14.18 22.37
C ARG A 332 -15.69 15.38 21.44
N PHE A 333 -16.68 15.43 20.60
CA PHE A 333 -16.95 16.57 19.73
C PHE A 333 -17.94 17.50 20.45
N GLU A 334 -17.39 18.55 21.00
CA GLU A 334 -18.15 19.62 21.65
C GLU A 334 -18.27 20.82 20.69
N LYS A 335 -18.66 21.97 21.18
CA LYS A 335 -19.00 23.14 20.37
C LYS A 335 -17.89 23.47 19.35
N PRO A 336 -18.18 23.53 18.03
CA PRO A 336 -17.23 24.04 17.06
C PRO A 336 -16.90 25.53 17.32
N VAL A 337 -15.75 25.96 16.85
CA VAL A 337 -15.34 27.37 16.88
C VAL A 337 -16.36 28.20 16.11
N ASP A 338 -16.72 29.37 16.62
CA ASP A 338 -17.71 30.28 16.03
C ASP A 338 -17.43 30.49 14.53
N GLY A 339 -18.45 30.24 13.71
CA GLY A 339 -18.39 30.50 12.26
C GLY A 339 -18.29 29.25 11.35
N PHE A 340 -18.09 28.05 11.89
CA PHE A 340 -18.09 26.83 11.08
C PHE A 340 -19.50 26.25 10.92
N ILE A 341 -19.88 25.97 9.68
CA ILE A 341 -21.16 25.32 9.34
C ILE A 341 -21.05 23.79 9.31
N TYR A 342 -19.85 23.28 9.14
CA TYR A 342 -19.59 21.86 9.04
C TYR A 342 -18.70 21.38 10.17
N SER A 343 -19.14 20.35 10.91
CA SER A 343 -18.43 19.83 12.07
C SER A 343 -18.18 18.32 12.00
N GLY A 344 -17.04 17.92 12.53
CA GLY A 344 -16.54 16.54 12.60
C GLY A 344 -15.06 16.54 12.97
N LEU A 345 -14.41 15.39 13.01
CA LEU A 345 -12.95 15.35 13.16
C LEU A 345 -12.27 16.18 12.05
N PHE A 346 -12.78 16.07 10.84
CA PHE A 346 -12.45 16.94 9.71
C PHE A 346 -13.65 17.86 9.42
N SER A 347 -13.46 19.17 9.50
CA SER A 347 -14.50 20.12 9.07
C SER A 347 -14.80 19.95 7.58
N GLY A 348 -13.76 19.91 6.76
CA GLY A 348 -13.85 19.64 5.34
C GLY A 348 -12.66 18.88 4.80
N ILE A 349 -12.92 17.95 3.88
CA ILE A 349 -11.91 17.25 3.11
C ILE A 349 -11.95 17.78 1.68
N ALA A 350 -10.83 18.34 1.20
CA ALA A 350 -10.69 18.88 -0.16
C ALA A 350 -10.74 17.75 -1.22
N ALA A 351 -10.88 18.13 -2.48
CA ALA A 351 -10.93 17.16 -3.59
C ALA A 351 -9.67 16.28 -3.71
N THR A 352 -8.52 16.77 -3.26
CA THR A 352 -7.25 16.03 -3.21
C THR A 352 -7.06 15.28 -1.88
N GLY A 353 -7.82 15.65 -0.84
CA GLY A 353 -7.69 15.11 0.51
C GLY A 353 -8.15 13.65 0.60
N VAL A 354 -7.42 12.85 1.36
CA VAL A 354 -7.74 11.45 1.62
C VAL A 354 -7.66 11.16 3.12
N VAL A 355 -8.71 10.56 3.67
CA VAL A 355 -8.69 9.99 5.02
C VAL A 355 -8.93 8.50 4.89
N ARG A 356 -8.01 7.70 5.39
CA ARG A 356 -8.09 6.25 5.21
C ARG A 356 -7.63 5.46 6.43
N ASN A 357 -8.09 4.19 6.50
CA ASN A 357 -7.64 3.19 7.47
C ASN A 357 -7.78 3.66 8.94
N LEU A 358 -8.78 4.47 9.27
CA LEU A 358 -8.98 5.06 10.59
C LEU A 358 -10.24 4.50 11.25
N THR A 359 -10.13 4.15 12.54
CA THR A 359 -11.29 3.83 13.37
C THR A 359 -11.53 4.93 14.40
N LEU A 360 -12.76 5.45 14.50
CA LEU A 360 -13.23 6.19 15.66
C LEU A 360 -14.00 5.23 16.55
N ASP A 361 -13.54 5.05 17.77
CA ASP A 361 -14.08 4.11 18.74
C ASP A 361 -14.62 4.86 19.97
N GLN A 362 -15.86 4.57 20.36
CA GLN A 362 -16.51 5.18 21.52
C GLN A 362 -16.53 6.73 21.48
N ALA A 363 -16.50 7.31 20.29
CA ALA A 363 -16.57 8.77 20.14
C ALA A 363 -17.94 9.30 20.53
N VAL A 364 -17.96 10.49 21.14
CA VAL A 364 -19.18 11.15 21.62
C VAL A 364 -19.37 12.48 20.91
N TYR A 365 -20.52 12.65 20.28
CA TYR A 365 -20.94 13.96 19.74
C TYR A 365 -21.88 14.64 20.73
N ASN A 366 -21.48 15.78 21.26
CA ASN A 366 -22.23 16.55 22.27
C ASN A 366 -22.21 18.05 21.97
N ASN A 367 -23.02 18.49 21.02
CA ASN A 367 -23.18 19.91 20.73
C ASN A 367 -24.67 20.29 20.64
N PRO A 368 -25.27 20.78 21.74
CA PRO A 368 -26.67 21.10 21.79
C PRO A 368 -27.08 22.36 21.00
N ASP A 369 -26.15 23.24 20.72
CA ASP A 369 -26.37 24.51 20.03
C ASP A 369 -26.08 24.41 18.53
N ASP A 370 -25.71 23.22 18.07
CA ASP A 370 -25.32 23.00 16.68
C ASP A 370 -26.53 23.04 15.75
N THR A 371 -26.68 24.14 15.03
CA THR A 371 -27.56 24.27 13.88
C THR A 371 -26.87 23.79 12.59
N ASP A 372 -25.67 23.31 12.71
CA ASP A 372 -24.74 23.02 11.64
C ASP A 372 -24.81 21.58 11.15
N ARG A 373 -24.03 21.28 10.15
CA ARG A 373 -23.99 19.97 9.49
C ARG A 373 -22.91 19.10 10.12
N ALA A 374 -23.33 18.18 10.97
CA ALA A 374 -22.51 17.40 11.85
C ALA A 374 -22.25 15.98 11.38
N ALA A 375 -21.05 15.49 11.70
CA ALA A 375 -20.64 14.09 11.55
C ALA A 375 -19.60 13.74 12.62
N PHE A 376 -19.28 12.45 12.76
CA PHE A 376 -18.10 12.07 13.56
C PHE A 376 -16.81 12.29 12.77
N LEU A 377 -16.76 11.90 11.48
CA LEU A 377 -15.52 11.94 10.72
C LEU A 377 -15.39 13.22 9.88
N ALA A 378 -16.33 13.53 9.03
CA ALA A 378 -16.22 14.70 8.15
C ALA A 378 -17.51 15.51 8.05
N GLY A 379 -17.44 16.82 8.30
CA GLY A 379 -18.54 17.72 8.02
C GLY A 379 -18.90 17.73 6.53
N ILE A 380 -17.93 17.98 5.67
CA ILE A 380 -18.07 17.82 4.22
C ILE A 380 -16.90 17.04 3.63
N ASN A 381 -17.19 16.06 2.78
CA ASN A 381 -16.19 15.32 2.01
C ASN A 381 -16.30 15.67 0.52
N LYS A 382 -15.28 16.30 -0.04
CA LYS A 382 -15.10 16.48 -1.50
C LYS A 382 -14.01 15.56 -2.06
N GLY A 383 -13.20 14.95 -1.19
CA GLY A 383 -12.11 14.04 -1.50
C GLY A 383 -12.50 12.56 -1.33
N ARG A 384 -11.67 11.82 -0.60
CA ARG A 384 -11.87 10.38 -0.42
C ARG A 384 -11.80 9.98 1.06
N ILE A 385 -12.81 9.25 1.50
CA ILE A 385 -12.82 8.53 2.78
C ILE A 385 -12.82 7.04 2.45
N ASP A 386 -11.79 6.31 2.90
CA ASP A 386 -11.56 4.93 2.51
C ASP A 386 -11.21 4.05 3.71
N ASN A 387 -11.86 2.91 3.83
CA ASN A 387 -11.60 1.93 4.89
C ASN A 387 -11.62 2.56 6.31
N CYS A 388 -12.56 3.49 6.55
CA CYS A 388 -12.75 4.11 7.85
C CYS A 388 -13.91 3.42 8.59
N ARG A 389 -13.79 3.36 9.92
CA ARG A 389 -14.77 2.71 10.77
C ARG A 389 -15.22 3.62 11.91
N LEU A 390 -16.53 3.58 12.20
CA LEU A 390 -17.10 4.10 13.44
C LEU A 390 -17.61 2.92 14.26
N GLN A 391 -17.19 2.84 15.50
CA GLN A 391 -17.57 1.75 16.40
C GLN A 391 -18.00 2.30 17.76
N ASP A 392 -19.15 1.83 18.26
CA ASP A 392 -19.67 2.16 19.60
C ASP A 392 -19.85 3.66 19.87
N CYS A 393 -20.01 4.47 18.82
CA CYS A 393 -20.10 5.92 18.95
C CYS A 393 -21.48 6.39 19.40
N THR A 394 -21.53 7.50 20.13
CA THR A 394 -22.76 8.03 20.72
C THR A 394 -23.04 9.48 20.29
N ILE A 395 -24.22 9.75 19.77
CA ILE A 395 -24.75 11.09 19.61
C ILE A 395 -25.49 11.41 20.89
N GLU A 396 -24.81 12.12 21.79
CA GLU A 396 -25.34 12.45 23.13
C GLU A 396 -26.27 13.61 23.10
N ASN A 397 -25.90 14.67 22.40
CA ASN A 397 -26.66 15.89 22.27
C ASN A 397 -26.38 16.58 20.93
N ILE A 398 -27.41 17.04 20.27
CA ILE A 398 -27.36 17.80 19.02
C ILE A 398 -28.63 18.61 18.90
N ASP A 399 -28.63 19.76 18.24
CA ASP A 399 -29.87 20.50 17.97
C ASP A 399 -30.82 19.63 17.15
N LYS A 400 -32.11 19.75 17.49
CA LYS A 400 -33.18 18.97 16.85
C LYS A 400 -33.35 19.22 15.35
N ASN A 401 -32.78 20.30 14.82
CA ASN A 401 -32.84 20.68 13.42
C ASN A 401 -31.52 20.38 12.67
N SER A 402 -30.48 19.93 13.38
CA SER A 402 -29.17 19.64 12.78
C SER A 402 -29.22 18.51 11.79
N ASP A 403 -28.39 18.62 10.79
CA ASP A 403 -28.15 17.60 9.76
C ASP A 403 -26.98 16.71 10.17
N PHE A 404 -27.26 15.48 10.59
CA PHE A 404 -26.23 14.52 11.03
C PHE A 404 -26.09 13.34 10.06
N GLY A 405 -24.83 13.02 9.70
CA GLY A 405 -24.45 11.77 9.02
C GLY A 405 -23.25 11.16 9.73
N SER A 406 -23.25 9.86 10.04
CA SER A 406 -22.21 9.32 10.93
C SER A 406 -20.79 9.46 10.35
N ILE A 407 -20.55 9.10 9.08
CA ILE A 407 -19.26 9.30 8.40
C ILE A 407 -19.12 10.74 7.89
N ALA A 408 -20.12 11.23 7.16
CA ALA A 408 -20.08 12.58 6.60
C ALA A 408 -21.48 13.24 6.68
N SER A 409 -21.53 14.52 7.05
CA SER A 409 -22.78 15.24 6.89
C SER A 409 -23.10 15.44 5.41
N ARG A 410 -22.11 15.84 4.61
CA ARG A 410 -22.26 15.99 3.16
C ARG A 410 -21.13 15.28 2.42
N ASN A 411 -21.49 14.42 1.48
CA ASN A 411 -20.56 13.77 0.58
C ASN A 411 -20.71 14.32 -0.86
N GLU A 412 -19.64 14.92 -1.37
CA GLU A 412 -19.48 15.36 -2.76
C GLU A 412 -18.33 14.63 -3.44
N GLY A 413 -17.61 13.79 -2.70
CA GLY A 413 -16.47 12.96 -3.13
C GLY A 413 -16.79 11.47 -3.06
N VAL A 414 -15.87 10.69 -2.55
CA VAL A 414 -15.94 9.23 -2.50
C VAL A 414 -15.87 8.74 -1.06
N ILE A 415 -16.82 7.89 -0.65
CA ILE A 415 -16.81 7.13 0.59
C ILE A 415 -16.82 5.64 0.20
N ILE A 416 -15.75 4.91 0.49
CA ILE A 416 -15.63 3.50 0.14
C ILE A 416 -15.10 2.66 1.30
N ASN A 417 -15.44 1.36 1.31
CA ASN A 417 -14.93 0.39 2.28
C ASN A 417 -15.20 0.77 3.74
N CYS A 418 -16.19 1.62 4.02
CA CYS A 418 -16.43 2.14 5.36
C CYS A 418 -17.47 1.32 6.11
N HIS A 419 -17.34 1.29 7.43
CA HIS A 419 -18.26 0.56 8.29
C HIS A 419 -18.70 1.43 9.48
N VAL A 420 -20.01 1.54 9.66
CA VAL A 420 -20.63 2.17 10.84
C VAL A 420 -21.30 1.08 11.66
N ASP A 421 -20.77 0.82 12.85
CA ASP A 421 -21.26 -0.22 13.75
C ASP A 421 -21.60 0.34 15.11
N ASN A 422 -22.79 0.00 15.61
CA ASN A 422 -23.27 0.34 16.96
C ASN A 422 -23.23 1.85 17.27
N VAL A 423 -23.70 2.68 16.34
CA VAL A 423 -23.92 4.10 16.61
C VAL A 423 -25.26 4.30 17.32
N TYR A 424 -25.23 5.00 18.44
CA TYR A 424 -26.38 5.18 19.30
C TYR A 424 -26.79 6.66 19.43
N LEU A 425 -28.09 6.95 19.24
CA LEU A 425 -28.68 8.27 19.40
C LEU A 425 -29.40 8.39 20.77
N LYS A 426 -28.82 9.16 21.70
CA LYS A 426 -29.38 9.33 23.07
C LYS A 426 -30.56 10.29 23.12
N LYS A 427 -30.53 11.41 22.40
CA LYS A 427 -31.59 12.44 22.39
C LYS A 427 -32.30 12.51 21.05
N GLU A 428 -33.42 13.21 21.04
CA GLU A 428 -34.18 13.46 19.83
C GLU A 428 -33.41 14.37 18.86
N THR A 429 -33.34 13.98 17.62
CA THR A 429 -32.79 14.76 16.50
C THR A 429 -33.74 14.72 15.32
N SER A 430 -33.49 15.58 14.31
CA SER A 430 -34.30 15.58 13.10
C SER A 430 -34.13 14.27 12.33
N TYR A 431 -32.89 13.85 12.09
CA TYR A 431 -32.55 12.64 11.33
C TYR A 431 -31.33 11.95 11.92
N GLY A 432 -31.30 10.62 11.92
CA GLY A 432 -30.14 9.80 12.16
C GLY A 432 -29.80 9.05 10.87
N ASN A 433 -28.56 9.16 10.40
CA ASN A 433 -28.12 8.51 9.17
C ASN A 433 -26.82 7.75 9.42
N GLY A 434 -26.70 6.58 8.81
CA GLY A 434 -25.55 5.72 9.03
C GLY A 434 -24.29 6.23 8.32
N ILE A 435 -24.29 6.42 7.01
CA ILE A 435 -23.07 6.88 6.29
C ILE A 435 -23.11 8.40 6.10
N ALA A 436 -24.06 8.91 5.33
CA ALA A 436 -24.10 10.32 5.00
C ALA A 436 -25.48 10.94 5.16
N ARG A 437 -25.55 12.22 5.51
CA ARG A 437 -26.80 12.97 5.48
C ARG A 437 -27.17 13.35 4.03
N TYR A 438 -26.22 13.91 3.28
CA TYR A 438 -26.35 14.26 1.87
C TYR A 438 -25.28 13.59 1.04
N ASN A 439 -25.66 13.05 -0.14
CA ASN A 439 -24.74 12.55 -1.15
C ASN A 439 -25.03 13.28 -2.47
N THR A 440 -24.29 14.36 -2.72
CA THR A 440 -24.49 15.26 -3.88
C THR A 440 -23.35 15.07 -4.85
N ASN A 441 -23.60 14.52 -6.03
CA ASN A 441 -22.60 14.12 -7.03
C ASN A 441 -21.54 13.13 -6.50
N GLY A 442 -21.67 12.65 -5.26
CA GLY A 442 -20.70 11.78 -4.60
C GLY A 442 -20.98 10.29 -4.80
N LYS A 443 -20.03 9.48 -4.37
CA LYS A 443 -20.11 8.02 -4.43
C LYS A 443 -20.03 7.43 -3.02
N ILE A 444 -20.92 6.49 -2.70
CA ILE A 444 -20.89 5.68 -1.48
C ILE A 444 -20.90 4.22 -1.91
N MET A 445 -19.80 3.50 -1.71
CA MET A 445 -19.65 2.16 -2.25
C MET A 445 -18.97 1.23 -1.25
N ASN A 446 -19.35 -0.05 -1.31
CA ASN A 446 -18.73 -1.11 -0.51
C ASN A 446 -18.73 -0.81 0.99
N CYS A 447 -19.85 -0.29 1.53
CA CYS A 447 -19.99 0.17 2.91
C CYS A 447 -21.04 -0.64 3.67
N ALA A 448 -20.93 -0.64 5.00
CA ALA A 448 -21.89 -1.28 5.89
C ALA A 448 -22.40 -0.37 6.99
N VAL A 449 -23.66 -0.58 7.42
CA VAL A 449 -24.24 0.02 8.63
C VAL A 449 -24.90 -1.07 9.45
N THR A 450 -24.39 -1.32 10.64
CA THR A 450 -24.83 -2.46 11.47
C THR A 450 -25.10 -2.03 12.92
N ASN A 451 -26.07 -2.68 13.55
CA ASN A 451 -26.37 -2.58 14.98
C ASN A 451 -26.68 -1.15 15.49
N CYS A 452 -26.91 -0.19 14.62
CA CYS A 452 -27.15 1.20 15.00
C CYS A 452 -28.57 1.41 15.57
N ASN A 453 -28.68 2.38 16.49
CA ASN A 453 -29.94 2.69 17.16
C ASN A 453 -30.34 4.16 16.95
N PHE A 454 -31.21 4.40 15.98
CA PHE A 454 -31.78 5.70 15.64
C PHE A 454 -33.24 5.84 16.07
N LYS A 455 -33.68 5.16 17.14
CA LYS A 455 -35.06 5.24 17.65
C LYS A 455 -35.49 6.65 18.05
N LYS A 456 -34.55 7.50 18.42
CA LYS A 456 -34.79 8.89 18.81
C LYS A 456 -34.86 9.88 17.63
N ALA A 457 -34.62 9.42 16.40
CA ALA A 457 -34.81 10.25 15.22
C ALA A 457 -36.32 10.53 15.00
N ARG A 458 -36.68 11.82 14.93
CA ARG A 458 -38.07 12.26 14.71
C ARG A 458 -38.57 11.92 13.34
N ASN A 459 -37.72 12.14 12.34
CA ASN A 459 -38.02 11.91 10.95
C ASN A 459 -37.36 10.64 10.47
N ARG A 460 -37.91 10.04 9.44
CA ARG A 460 -37.32 8.88 8.77
C ARG A 460 -36.11 9.33 7.99
N GLY A 461 -34.91 8.94 8.42
CA GLY A 461 -33.67 9.08 7.66
C GLY A 461 -33.46 7.91 6.70
N GLY A 462 -32.43 7.98 5.84
CA GLY A 462 -31.89 6.85 5.11
C GLY A 462 -30.65 6.31 5.82
N LEU A 463 -30.55 4.99 6.03
CA LEU A 463 -29.42 4.44 6.78
C LEU A 463 -28.10 4.55 6.02
N ILE A 464 -28.08 4.39 4.69
CA ILE A 464 -26.88 4.71 3.92
C ILE A 464 -26.78 6.21 3.68
N CYS A 465 -27.85 6.83 3.19
CA CYS A 465 -27.85 8.27 2.95
C CYS A 465 -29.28 8.82 3.05
N ASN A 466 -29.44 9.98 3.70
CA ASN A 466 -30.77 10.56 3.76
C ASN A 466 -31.23 11.11 2.41
N LYS A 467 -30.42 11.91 1.74
CA LYS A 467 -30.74 12.48 0.43
C LYS A 467 -29.60 12.28 -0.55
N THR A 468 -29.90 11.58 -1.65
CA THR A 468 -28.97 11.40 -2.77
C THR A 468 -29.42 12.24 -3.96
N GLN A 469 -28.51 13.06 -4.49
CA GLN A 469 -28.75 13.94 -5.63
C GLN A 469 -27.58 13.81 -6.62
N ASN A 470 -27.83 13.28 -7.81
CA ASN A 470 -26.81 12.98 -8.82
C ASN A 470 -25.67 12.09 -8.29
N GLY A 471 -25.92 11.30 -7.25
CA GLY A 471 -24.91 10.49 -6.58
C GLY A 471 -25.10 8.99 -6.82
N GLU A 472 -24.11 8.21 -6.44
CA GLU A 472 -24.10 6.75 -6.55
C GLU A 472 -24.04 6.09 -5.17
N ILE A 473 -24.83 5.01 -4.98
CA ILE A 473 -24.77 4.12 -3.81
C ILE A 473 -24.72 2.69 -4.33
N GLN A 474 -23.63 1.98 -4.11
CA GLN A 474 -23.44 0.63 -4.64
C GLN A 474 -22.76 -0.29 -3.62
N ASN A 475 -23.14 -1.58 -3.65
CA ASN A 475 -22.54 -2.66 -2.87
C ASN A 475 -22.51 -2.40 -1.36
N CYS A 476 -23.59 -1.86 -0.81
CA CYS A 476 -23.71 -1.57 0.62
C CYS A 476 -24.66 -2.55 1.30
N TYR A 477 -24.43 -2.87 2.57
CA TYR A 477 -25.36 -3.70 3.31
C TYR A 477 -25.72 -3.14 4.70
N LEU A 478 -26.84 -3.61 5.24
CA LEU A 478 -27.42 -3.20 6.50
C LEU A 478 -27.80 -4.42 7.33
N LYS A 479 -27.56 -4.38 8.66
CA LYS A 479 -28.05 -5.42 9.58
C LYS A 479 -28.20 -4.91 11.00
N GLY A 480 -29.23 -5.39 11.72
CA GLY A 480 -29.41 -5.18 13.15
C GLY A 480 -29.78 -3.76 13.56
N ASN A 481 -30.05 -2.86 12.62
CA ASN A 481 -30.35 -1.47 12.91
C ASN A 481 -31.78 -1.30 13.45
N THR A 482 -31.98 -0.32 14.34
CA THR A 482 -33.28 -0.04 14.94
C THR A 482 -33.62 1.44 14.83
N GLY A 483 -34.91 1.75 14.69
CA GLY A 483 -35.39 3.13 14.60
C GLY A 483 -36.38 3.35 13.45
N ASN A 484 -36.63 4.61 13.14
CA ASN A 484 -37.55 5.02 12.08
C ASN A 484 -36.72 5.49 10.87
N TYR A 485 -36.48 4.60 9.89
CA TYR A 485 -35.63 4.86 8.74
C TYR A 485 -36.12 4.20 7.45
N TYR A 486 -35.59 4.63 6.33
CA TYR A 486 -35.56 3.87 5.08
C TYR A 486 -34.22 3.13 4.98
N ALA A 487 -34.22 1.94 4.38
CA ALA A 487 -33.01 1.11 4.42
C ALA A 487 -31.82 1.79 3.71
N ILE A 488 -32.01 2.30 2.52
CA ILE A 488 -30.92 2.90 1.74
C ILE A 488 -30.96 4.42 1.78
N SER A 489 -32.07 5.02 1.27
CA SER A 489 -32.18 6.48 1.18
C SER A 489 -33.63 6.94 1.40
N LEU A 490 -33.80 8.06 2.11
CA LEU A 490 -35.12 8.70 2.23
C LEU A 490 -35.53 9.32 0.89
N GLN A 491 -34.60 10.00 0.22
CA GLN A 491 -34.87 10.74 -1.00
C GLN A 491 -33.75 10.55 -2.02
N ALA A 492 -34.13 10.13 -3.22
CA ALA A 492 -33.21 10.02 -4.33
C ALA A 492 -33.80 10.76 -5.55
N THR A 493 -33.11 11.80 -6.03
CA THR A 493 -33.52 12.59 -7.20
C THR A 493 -32.63 12.23 -8.40
N ALA A 494 -33.24 11.98 -9.55
CA ALA A 494 -32.54 11.56 -10.76
C ALA A 494 -31.45 12.58 -11.22
N PRO A 495 -30.38 12.12 -11.90
CA PRO A 495 -30.07 10.75 -12.23
C PRO A 495 -29.22 10.09 -11.13
N ASN A 496 -29.81 9.30 -10.27
CA ASN A 496 -29.07 8.56 -9.23
C ASN A 496 -28.86 7.11 -9.62
N VAL A 497 -27.77 6.51 -9.15
CA VAL A 497 -27.50 5.08 -9.28
C VAL A 497 -27.47 4.44 -7.90
N ILE A 498 -28.46 3.61 -7.59
CA ILE A 498 -28.51 2.77 -6.39
C ILE A 498 -28.54 1.32 -6.85
N ARG A 499 -27.49 0.53 -6.58
CA ARG A 499 -27.34 -0.84 -7.08
C ARG A 499 -26.72 -1.75 -6.03
N CYS A 500 -27.06 -3.04 -6.08
CA CYS A 500 -26.42 -4.10 -5.30
C CYS A 500 -26.36 -3.79 -3.80
N CYS A 501 -27.43 -3.20 -3.23
CA CYS A 501 -27.52 -2.92 -1.81
C CYS A 501 -28.40 -3.94 -1.10
N PHE A 502 -27.99 -4.38 0.08
CA PHE A 502 -28.61 -5.49 0.82
C PHE A 502 -29.13 -5.02 2.18
N TYR A 503 -30.37 -5.42 2.50
CA TYR A 503 -31.01 -5.07 3.76
C TYR A 503 -31.90 -6.24 4.25
N PRO A 504 -32.18 -6.36 5.57
CA PRO A 504 -32.97 -7.47 6.10
C PRO A 504 -34.41 -7.49 5.55
N GLN A 505 -34.91 -8.65 5.16
CA GLN A 505 -36.30 -8.84 4.73
C GLN A 505 -37.35 -8.56 5.82
N THR A 506 -36.96 -8.66 7.08
CA THR A 506 -37.79 -8.39 8.24
C THR A 506 -38.11 -6.91 8.42
N ASP A 507 -37.37 -6.02 7.77
CA ASP A 507 -37.68 -4.61 7.73
C ASP A 507 -38.85 -4.35 6.79
N THR A 508 -40.02 -4.09 7.34
CA THR A 508 -41.27 -3.77 6.59
C THR A 508 -41.18 -2.41 5.86
N LYS A 509 -40.01 -1.79 5.81
CA LYS A 509 -39.79 -0.45 5.29
C LYS A 509 -39.32 -0.52 3.84
N ALA A 510 -39.83 0.41 3.02
CA ALA A 510 -39.32 0.54 1.67
C ALA A 510 -37.80 0.84 1.67
N PRO A 511 -37.02 0.29 0.73
CA PRO A 511 -35.58 0.56 0.66
C PRO A 511 -35.27 2.02 0.35
N VAL A 512 -36.15 2.71 -0.36
CA VAL A 512 -36.06 4.13 -0.69
C VAL A 512 -37.40 4.80 -0.45
N GLY A 513 -37.38 6.02 0.09
CA GLY A 513 -38.59 6.78 0.41
C GLY A 513 -39.18 7.55 -0.79
N ASN A 514 -39.97 8.57 -0.49
CA ASN A 514 -40.70 9.36 -1.49
C ASN A 514 -39.77 10.12 -2.45
N ASN A 515 -40.23 10.34 -3.69
CA ASN A 515 -39.53 11.03 -4.78
C ASN A 515 -38.37 10.24 -5.43
N TYR A 516 -38.40 8.91 -5.32
CA TYR A 516 -37.55 8.08 -6.14
C TYR A 516 -38.05 8.10 -7.59
N VAL A 517 -37.34 8.80 -8.45
CA VAL A 517 -37.51 8.63 -9.90
C VAL A 517 -36.68 7.42 -10.29
N SER A 518 -37.37 6.36 -10.66
CA SER A 518 -36.83 5.02 -10.86
C SER A 518 -35.50 5.00 -11.62
N ALA A 519 -34.45 4.53 -10.94
CA ALA A 519 -33.48 3.70 -11.67
C ALA A 519 -34.22 2.46 -12.20
N PRO A 520 -33.79 1.87 -13.33
CA PRO A 520 -34.44 0.69 -13.85
C PRO A 520 -34.60 -0.36 -12.73
N SER A 521 -35.79 -0.82 -12.54
CA SER A 521 -36.25 -1.70 -11.46
C SER A 521 -35.39 -2.95 -11.22
N ASP A 522 -34.59 -3.33 -12.19
CA ASP A 522 -33.83 -4.58 -12.21
C ASP A 522 -32.60 -4.61 -11.28
N SER A 523 -32.01 -3.46 -10.91
CA SER A 523 -30.76 -3.44 -10.19
C SER A 523 -30.87 -3.35 -8.67
N LEU A 524 -31.92 -2.70 -8.15
CA LEU A 524 -32.20 -2.64 -6.71
C LEU A 524 -32.88 -3.92 -6.18
N MET A 525 -33.73 -4.53 -7.02
CA MET A 525 -34.65 -5.58 -6.63
C MET A 525 -34.09 -6.99 -6.80
N LYS A 526 -33.07 -7.16 -7.63
CA LYS A 526 -32.59 -8.51 -8.01
C LYS A 526 -31.93 -9.26 -6.85
N TYR A 527 -31.44 -8.58 -5.82
CA TYR A 527 -30.73 -9.19 -4.70
C TYR A 527 -31.34 -8.86 -3.31
N GLY A 528 -32.22 -7.88 -3.18
CA GLY A 528 -32.68 -7.39 -1.87
C GLY A 528 -34.04 -7.85 -1.40
N SER A 529 -34.98 -8.16 -2.29
CA SER A 529 -36.40 -8.36 -1.91
C SER A 529 -37.00 -9.69 -2.27
N LEU A 530 -36.41 -10.52 -3.10
CA LEU A 530 -37.08 -11.66 -3.70
C LEU A 530 -36.48 -13.03 -3.43
N GLN A 531 -35.33 -13.13 -2.79
CA GLN A 531 -34.80 -14.41 -2.31
C GLN A 531 -34.19 -14.23 -0.91
N PRO A 532 -34.41 -15.20 0.00
CA PRO A 532 -33.75 -15.24 1.28
C PRO A 532 -32.25 -15.41 1.01
N ILE A 533 -31.50 -14.31 1.08
CA ILE A 533 -30.05 -14.36 1.10
C ILE A 533 -29.69 -14.89 2.48
N THR A 534 -29.16 -16.10 2.52
CA THR A 534 -28.60 -16.62 3.78
C THR A 534 -27.35 -15.79 4.11
N GLU A 535 -27.16 -15.50 5.38
CA GLU A 535 -26.03 -14.68 5.85
C GLU A 535 -24.68 -15.26 5.40
N GLU A 536 -24.60 -16.58 5.22
CA GLU A 536 -23.42 -17.31 4.76
C GLU A 536 -22.95 -16.96 3.34
N ILE A 537 -23.87 -16.60 2.45
CA ILE A 537 -23.53 -16.25 1.06
C ILE A 537 -23.33 -14.76 0.83
N LEU A 538 -23.66 -13.91 1.80
CA LEU A 538 -23.57 -12.45 1.65
C LEU A 538 -22.14 -11.97 1.31
N PRO A 539 -21.07 -12.43 1.97
CA PRO A 539 -19.70 -12.05 1.59
C PRO A 539 -19.38 -12.42 0.14
N HIS A 540 -19.85 -13.57 -0.32
CA HIS A 540 -19.63 -14.01 -1.69
C HIS A 540 -20.27 -13.07 -2.70
N ILE A 541 -21.52 -12.67 -2.47
CA ILE A 541 -22.25 -11.77 -3.38
C ILE A 541 -21.63 -10.37 -3.40
N LEU A 542 -21.26 -9.84 -2.24
CA LEU A 542 -20.57 -8.55 -2.13
C LEU A 542 -19.23 -8.58 -2.88
N ASN A 543 -18.45 -9.66 -2.73
CA ASN A 543 -17.18 -9.85 -3.43
C ASN A 543 -17.37 -10.03 -4.94
N GLN A 544 -18.43 -10.69 -5.36
CA GLN A 544 -18.73 -10.81 -6.79
C GLN A 544 -18.93 -9.43 -7.43
N TRP A 545 -19.63 -8.51 -6.74
CA TRP A 545 -19.73 -7.13 -7.23
C TRP A 545 -18.35 -6.44 -7.29
N VAL A 546 -17.51 -6.60 -6.25
CA VAL A 546 -16.15 -6.03 -6.23
C VAL A 546 -15.36 -6.50 -7.44
N LEU A 547 -15.33 -7.79 -7.71
CA LEU A 547 -14.51 -8.40 -8.77
C LEU A 547 -15.08 -8.17 -10.18
N ASP A 548 -16.40 -8.24 -10.34
CA ASP A 548 -17.05 -8.19 -11.64
C ASP A 548 -17.42 -6.78 -12.08
N SER A 549 -17.72 -5.89 -11.14
CA SER A 549 -18.25 -4.56 -11.43
C SER A 549 -17.40 -3.45 -10.83
N GLY A 550 -17.09 -3.49 -9.54
CA GLY A 550 -16.41 -2.43 -8.82
C GLY A 550 -15.07 -2.07 -9.46
N THR A 551 -14.16 -3.03 -9.57
CA THR A 551 -12.83 -2.83 -10.16
C THR A 551 -12.84 -2.47 -11.64
N LYS A 552 -13.88 -2.88 -12.39
CA LYS A 552 -14.02 -2.56 -13.81
C LYS A 552 -14.62 -1.19 -14.08
N LEU A 553 -15.60 -0.78 -13.27
CA LEU A 553 -16.28 0.50 -13.41
C LEU A 553 -15.49 1.65 -12.80
N PHE A 554 -14.68 1.36 -11.79
CA PHE A 554 -13.91 2.33 -11.02
C PHE A 554 -12.46 1.85 -10.85
N PRO A 555 -11.67 1.75 -11.92
CA PRO A 555 -10.32 1.21 -11.87
C PRO A 555 -9.35 2.06 -11.02
N GLU A 556 -9.71 3.31 -10.74
CA GLU A 556 -8.97 4.22 -9.86
C GLU A 556 -9.23 3.98 -8.36
N LEU A 557 -10.22 3.12 -8.02
CA LEU A 557 -10.59 2.81 -6.64
C LEU A 557 -10.16 1.39 -6.27
N SER A 558 -9.67 1.24 -5.05
CA SER A 558 -9.37 -0.07 -4.45
C SER A 558 -10.52 -0.50 -3.55
N PHE A 559 -11.10 -1.66 -3.80
CA PHE A 559 -12.18 -2.19 -2.99
C PHE A 559 -11.70 -3.32 -2.09
N SER A 560 -11.97 -3.20 -0.80
CA SER A 560 -11.74 -4.27 0.17
C SER A 560 -12.70 -5.44 -0.07
N LEU A 561 -12.21 -6.65 0.12
CA LEU A 561 -13.05 -7.84 0.07
C LEU A 561 -13.81 -8.03 1.39
N TRP A 562 -14.87 -8.81 1.33
CA TRP A 562 -15.69 -9.20 2.48
C TRP A 562 -15.37 -10.62 2.92
N LYS A 563 -15.39 -10.87 4.21
CA LYS A 563 -15.33 -12.23 4.79
C LYS A 563 -16.48 -12.42 5.78
N GLN A 564 -16.78 -13.68 6.10
CA GLN A 564 -17.72 -14.01 7.17
C GLN A 564 -17.19 -13.43 8.50
N GLY A 565 -18.03 -12.71 9.21
CA GLY A 565 -17.76 -12.23 10.56
C GLY A 565 -18.25 -13.22 11.62
N GLU A 566 -17.79 -13.07 12.86
CA GLU A 566 -18.26 -13.89 13.99
C GLU A 566 -19.71 -13.55 14.38
N THR A 567 -20.03 -12.27 14.41
CA THR A 567 -21.34 -11.74 14.81
C THR A 567 -22.09 -11.07 13.68
N LEU A 568 -21.38 -10.65 12.64
CA LEU A 568 -21.94 -10.01 11.45
C LEU A 568 -21.84 -10.94 10.24
N PRO A 569 -22.82 -10.91 9.32
CA PRO A 569 -22.81 -11.78 8.15
C PRO A 569 -21.66 -11.48 7.18
N ALA A 570 -21.15 -10.26 7.19
CA ALA A 570 -19.99 -9.87 6.40
C ALA A 570 -19.20 -8.76 7.12
N VAL A 571 -17.89 -8.84 7.09
CA VAL A 571 -16.96 -7.80 7.54
C VAL A 571 -15.92 -7.54 6.46
N LEU A 572 -15.51 -6.28 6.34
CA LEU A 572 -14.43 -5.93 5.41
C LEU A 572 -13.11 -6.54 5.88
N VAL A 573 -12.37 -7.06 4.94
CA VAL A 573 -11.00 -7.53 5.18
C VAL A 573 -10.13 -6.29 5.24
N SER A 574 -9.43 -6.10 6.36
CA SER A 574 -8.42 -5.05 6.44
C SER A 574 -7.33 -5.29 5.40
N PRO A 575 -6.84 -4.25 4.75
CA PRO A 575 -5.80 -4.36 3.73
C PRO A 575 -4.51 -4.96 4.26
#